data_342cab22a3daffb83536af350f4a9ddd
#
_entry.id   342cab22a3daffb83536af350f4a9ddd
#
_cell.length_a   1.000
_cell.length_b   1.000
_cell.length_c   1.000
_cell.angle_alpha   90.00
_cell.angle_beta   90.00
_cell.angle_gamma   90.00
#
_symmetry.space_group_name_H-M   'P 1'
#
loop_
_entity.id
_entity.type
_entity.pdbx_description
1 polymer ?
#
loop_
_entity_poly.entity_id
_entity_poly.type
_entity_poly.pdbx_seq_one_letter_code
_entity_poly.pdbx_strand_id
1 'polypeptide(L)'
;MIKILQFGEGNFLRAFAEHYIQAANEKGIYDGKVAICQPRKNNAVINALKKQNNEYNIILKGRLNGKIIDEVQHINCIEKCIDTVLETEELESTFCSHSLELIISNTTEAGICYNGNDKAENFPNILFPAKITYLLKKRFDSGKSGLVFLPVELIENNGNELKNCILKYAKLWNLGDEFINFVENECSFCNTLVDRIVTGKVEYESDACAVSCEPYASFIIEADEKARKVIPFTKVDMGAQFAASVLPFRKRKVKILNGVHTMSVLAGYNAGFKIVRDMVNDETFKAYILKGLNEEILETIDLDKEQLTSFAQSVIERFNNPFIDHKLLDISLNSVAKFKARCLCSYLDYYNKFGKAPKVLSFAFAGLINFY
;
A
#
# COMPACT_ATOMS: atom_id res chain seq x y z
N MET A 1 -1.17 3.10 25.28
CA MET A 1 -2.58 2.64 25.10
C MET A 1 -2.77 2.19 23.66
N ILE A 2 -3.30 0.98 23.42
CA ILE A 2 -3.54 0.47 22.06
C ILE A 2 -4.71 1.21 21.44
N LYS A 3 -4.45 1.92 20.35
CA LYS A 3 -5.45 2.61 19.55
C LYS A 3 -5.58 2.02 18.14
N ILE A 4 -4.61 1.22 17.73
CA ILE A 4 -4.55 0.61 16.41
C ILE A 4 -4.43 -0.90 16.53
N LEU A 5 -5.28 -1.64 15.82
CA LEU A 5 -5.11 -3.07 15.61
C LEU A 5 -4.79 -3.32 14.13
N GLN A 6 -3.66 -3.98 13.89
CA GLN A 6 -3.13 -4.23 12.56
C GLN A 6 -3.24 -5.70 12.19
N PHE A 7 -3.90 -5.99 11.08
CA PHE A 7 -3.96 -7.32 10.48
C PHE A 7 -2.92 -7.47 9.37
N GLY A 8 -1.81 -8.09 9.70
CA GLY A 8 -0.65 -8.32 8.85
C GLY A 8 0.63 -7.87 9.52
N GLU A 9 1.61 -8.76 9.51
CA GLU A 9 2.93 -8.61 10.11
C GLU A 9 4.04 -8.53 9.04
N GLY A 10 3.62 -8.42 7.76
CA GLY A 10 4.52 -8.47 6.61
C GLY A 10 5.47 -7.27 6.51
N ASN A 11 6.50 -7.42 5.68
CA ASN A 11 7.52 -6.38 5.46
C ASN A 11 6.92 -5.03 5.04
N PHE A 12 5.83 -5.05 4.25
CA PHE A 12 5.23 -3.81 3.77
C PHE A 12 4.64 -2.99 4.92
N LEU A 13 3.76 -3.56 5.76
CA LEU A 13 3.17 -2.82 6.88
C LEU A 13 4.23 -2.34 7.85
N ARG A 14 5.20 -3.20 8.21
CA ARG A 14 6.31 -2.83 9.09
C ARG A 14 7.15 -1.66 8.55
N ALA A 15 7.36 -1.60 7.24
CA ALA A 15 8.07 -0.50 6.59
C ALA A 15 7.17 0.67 6.19
N PHE A 16 5.86 0.62 6.44
CA PHE A 16 4.90 1.61 5.99
C PHE A 16 4.03 2.14 7.12
N ALA A 17 3.08 1.35 7.62
CA ALA A 17 2.13 1.80 8.63
C ALA A 17 2.82 2.16 9.94
N GLU A 18 3.68 1.27 10.47
CA GLU A 18 4.40 1.51 11.71
C GLU A 18 5.38 2.68 11.61
N HIS A 19 5.95 2.93 10.43
CA HIS A 19 6.78 4.13 10.21
C HIS A 19 5.97 5.43 10.36
N TYR A 20 4.76 5.51 9.80
CA TYR A 20 3.88 6.65 9.99
C TYR A 20 3.44 6.81 11.44
N ILE A 21 3.12 5.71 12.13
CA ILE A 21 2.68 5.73 13.53
C ILE A 21 3.84 6.16 14.43
N GLN A 22 5.04 5.61 14.22
CA GLN A 22 6.25 5.98 14.94
C GLN A 22 6.56 7.47 14.77
N ALA A 23 6.57 7.95 13.55
CA ALA A 23 6.84 9.37 13.24
C ALA A 23 5.76 10.30 13.85
N ALA A 24 4.50 9.89 13.89
CA ALA A 24 3.43 10.65 14.53
C ALA A 24 3.59 10.72 16.05
N ASN A 25 3.99 9.62 16.67
CA ASN A 25 4.27 9.56 18.11
C ASN A 25 5.50 10.41 18.48
N GLU A 26 6.61 10.32 17.73
CA GLU A 26 7.83 11.10 17.95
C GLU A 26 7.59 12.61 17.84
N LYS A 27 6.70 13.02 16.94
CA LYS A 27 6.28 14.43 16.78
C LYS A 27 5.24 14.89 17.81
N GLY A 28 4.77 13.99 18.70
CA GLY A 28 3.70 14.30 19.66
C GLY A 28 2.33 14.58 19.01
N ILE A 29 2.15 14.18 17.76
CA ILE A 29 0.88 14.31 17.01
C ILE A 29 -0.10 13.22 17.41
N TYR A 30 0.43 12.07 17.83
CA TYR A 30 -0.32 10.88 18.21
C TYR A 30 0.29 10.26 19.46
N ASP A 31 -0.49 9.51 20.22
CA ASP A 31 -0.05 8.83 21.45
C ASP A 31 -0.49 7.36 21.48
N GLY A 32 -0.84 6.81 20.30
CA GLY A 32 -1.37 5.45 20.17
C GLY A 32 -0.28 4.43 19.91
N LYS A 33 -0.46 3.25 20.50
CA LYS A 33 0.34 2.05 20.23
C LYS A 33 -0.44 1.10 19.33
N VAL A 34 0.31 0.17 18.71
CA VAL A 34 -0.21 -0.84 17.78
C VAL A 34 -0.26 -2.20 18.47
N ALA A 35 -1.36 -2.93 18.27
CA ALA A 35 -1.36 -4.39 18.41
C ALA A 35 -1.30 -5.00 17.01
N ILE A 36 -0.33 -5.87 16.74
CA ILE A 36 -0.20 -6.57 15.45
C ILE A 36 -0.73 -7.98 15.59
N CYS A 37 -1.52 -8.43 14.62
CA CYS A 37 -1.93 -9.82 14.52
C CYS A 37 -1.72 -10.37 13.10
N GLN A 38 -1.31 -11.65 13.00
CA GLN A 38 -1.19 -12.30 11.70
C GLN A 38 -2.59 -12.75 11.23
N PRO A 39 -2.89 -12.58 9.95
CA PRO A 39 -4.15 -13.04 9.37
C PRO A 39 -4.17 -14.55 9.05
N ARG A 40 -3.01 -15.22 9.07
CA ARG A 40 -2.81 -16.62 8.68
C ARG A 40 -2.16 -17.42 9.81
N LYS A 41 -2.10 -18.76 9.67
CA LYS A 41 -1.50 -19.66 10.67
C LYS A 41 0.03 -19.56 10.84
N ASN A 42 0.74 -18.79 10.02
CA ASN A 42 2.19 -18.64 10.14
C ASN A 42 2.52 -17.52 11.15
N ASN A 43 3.05 -17.90 12.30
CA ASN A 43 3.39 -17.00 13.39
C ASN A 43 4.90 -16.67 13.51
N ALA A 44 5.71 -17.01 12.51
CA ALA A 44 7.17 -16.85 12.57
C ALA A 44 7.59 -15.38 12.84
N VAL A 45 6.97 -14.41 12.16
CA VAL A 45 7.27 -12.98 12.35
C VAL A 45 6.77 -12.49 13.71
N ILE A 46 5.56 -12.87 14.11
CA ILE A 46 4.99 -12.57 15.43
C ILE A 46 5.91 -13.06 16.55
N ASN A 47 6.39 -14.30 16.44
CA ASN A 47 7.31 -14.88 17.43
C ASN A 47 8.67 -14.19 17.44
N ALA A 48 9.18 -13.77 16.28
CA ALA A 48 10.41 -13.00 16.20
C ALA A 48 10.26 -11.62 16.85
N LEU A 49 9.17 -10.89 16.58
CA LEU A 49 8.86 -9.61 17.22
C LEU A 49 8.74 -9.75 18.75
N LYS A 50 8.00 -10.76 19.24
CA LYS A 50 7.87 -11.01 20.69
C LYS A 50 9.24 -11.25 21.35
N LYS A 51 10.18 -11.95 20.68
CA LYS A 51 11.52 -12.21 21.20
C LYS A 51 12.39 -10.97 21.35
N GLN A 52 12.14 -9.93 20.56
CA GLN A 52 12.88 -8.65 20.57
C GLN A 52 12.02 -7.49 21.11
N ASN A 53 11.12 -7.77 22.07
CA ASN A 53 10.27 -6.79 22.76
C ASN A 53 9.36 -5.99 21.84
N ASN A 54 8.97 -6.55 20.69
CA ASN A 54 8.17 -5.92 19.64
C ASN A 54 8.82 -4.68 19.00
N GLU A 55 10.14 -4.54 19.09
CA GLU A 55 10.91 -3.45 18.50
C GLU A 55 11.70 -3.97 17.30
N TYR A 56 11.96 -3.11 16.31
CA TYR A 56 12.77 -3.44 15.14
C TYR A 56 13.23 -2.18 14.43
N ASN A 57 14.06 -2.34 13.38
CA ASN A 57 14.62 -1.24 12.62
C ASN A 57 14.12 -1.25 11.16
N ILE A 58 13.83 -0.06 10.65
CA ILE A 58 13.63 0.21 9.23
C ILE A 58 14.92 0.80 8.67
N ILE A 59 15.46 0.19 7.63
CA ILE A 59 16.64 0.68 6.93
C ILE A 59 16.17 1.45 5.70
N LEU A 60 16.26 2.77 5.75
CA LEU A 60 15.86 3.69 4.70
C LEU A 60 17.02 3.89 3.72
N LYS A 61 16.90 3.37 2.50
CA LYS A 61 17.94 3.46 1.47
C LYS A 61 17.38 3.95 0.15
N GLY A 62 17.88 5.10 -0.35
CA GLY A 62 17.43 5.62 -1.63
C GLY A 62 17.79 7.07 -1.87
N ARG A 63 16.98 7.70 -2.72
CA ARG A 63 17.02 9.14 -2.98
C ARG A 63 15.70 9.79 -2.60
N LEU A 64 15.79 10.98 -2.03
CA LEU A 64 14.64 11.82 -1.74
C LEU A 64 15.06 13.30 -1.85
N ASN A 65 14.35 14.07 -2.68
CA ASN A 65 14.62 15.49 -2.93
C ASN A 65 16.09 15.77 -3.29
N GLY A 66 16.66 14.96 -4.20
CA GLY A 66 18.03 15.07 -4.68
C GLY A 66 19.12 14.53 -3.73
N LYS A 67 18.77 14.18 -2.50
CA LYS A 67 19.73 13.67 -1.51
C LYS A 67 19.75 12.14 -1.47
N ILE A 68 20.91 11.57 -1.23
CA ILE A 68 21.05 10.14 -0.89
C ILE A 68 20.71 10.00 0.59
N ILE A 69 19.82 9.06 0.88
CA ILE A 69 19.40 8.68 2.24
C ILE A 69 19.91 7.26 2.51
N ASP A 70 20.61 7.08 3.62
CA ASP A 70 21.03 5.80 4.20
C ASP A 70 20.90 5.96 5.71
N GLU A 71 19.71 5.71 6.23
CA GLU A 71 19.35 6.00 7.61
C GLU A 71 18.64 4.80 8.23
N VAL A 72 18.72 4.70 9.55
CA VAL A 72 18.04 3.68 10.35
C VAL A 72 17.00 4.36 11.22
N GLN A 73 15.74 3.91 11.08
CA GLN A 73 14.64 4.34 11.93
C GLN A 73 14.28 3.22 12.89
N HIS A 74 14.41 3.46 14.18
CA HIS A 74 13.98 2.53 15.22
C HIS A 74 12.47 2.59 15.43
N ILE A 75 11.81 1.42 15.47
CA ILE A 75 10.36 1.27 15.66
C ILE A 75 10.10 0.62 17.01
N ASN A 76 9.37 1.34 17.87
CA ASN A 76 8.93 0.89 19.19
C ASN A 76 7.45 1.22 19.48
N CYS A 77 6.68 1.52 18.43
CA CYS A 77 5.25 1.82 18.56
C CYS A 77 4.37 0.59 18.77
N ILE A 78 4.93 -0.64 18.66
CA ILE A 78 4.17 -1.88 18.85
C ILE A 78 4.10 -2.21 20.33
N GLU A 79 2.89 -2.27 20.90
CA GLU A 79 2.65 -2.67 22.29
C GLU A 79 2.65 -4.19 22.45
N LYS A 80 1.98 -4.89 21.52
CA LYS A 80 1.89 -6.34 21.52
C LYS A 80 1.73 -6.96 20.15
N CYS A 81 2.10 -8.22 20.05
CA CYS A 81 1.82 -9.09 18.93
C CYS A 81 0.90 -10.23 19.35
N ILE A 82 -0.17 -10.49 18.60
CA ILE A 82 -1.22 -11.45 18.92
C ILE A 82 -1.23 -12.57 17.87
N ASP A 83 -1.14 -13.82 18.31
CA ASP A 83 -1.41 -14.98 17.47
C ASP A 83 -2.92 -15.18 17.36
N THR A 84 -3.50 -14.94 16.18
CA THR A 84 -4.96 -14.98 15.99
C THR A 84 -5.59 -16.36 16.25
N VAL A 85 -4.79 -17.43 16.25
CA VAL A 85 -5.27 -18.81 16.48
C VAL A 85 -5.08 -19.24 17.93
N LEU A 86 -3.91 -18.91 18.51
CA LEU A 86 -3.57 -19.35 19.87
C LEU A 86 -4.02 -18.36 20.95
N GLU A 87 -4.17 -17.08 20.60
CA GLU A 87 -4.50 -15.99 21.53
C GLU A 87 -5.83 -15.32 21.14
N THR A 88 -6.85 -16.13 20.84
CA THR A 88 -8.17 -15.68 20.34
C THR A 88 -8.87 -14.74 21.33
N GLU A 89 -8.85 -15.05 22.63
CA GLU A 89 -9.45 -14.22 23.67
C GLU A 89 -8.77 -12.85 23.77
N GLU A 90 -7.47 -12.80 23.61
CA GLU A 90 -6.69 -11.56 23.60
C GLU A 90 -7.04 -10.70 22.39
N LEU A 91 -7.24 -11.33 21.21
CA LEU A 91 -7.70 -10.65 20.00
C LEU A 91 -9.09 -10.04 20.21
N GLU A 92 -10.04 -10.83 20.72
CA GLU A 92 -11.41 -10.36 21.02
C GLU A 92 -11.42 -9.21 22.05
N SER A 93 -10.67 -9.36 23.14
CA SER A 93 -10.52 -8.34 24.18
C SER A 93 -9.93 -7.04 23.61
N THR A 94 -8.88 -7.14 22.80
CA THR A 94 -8.25 -5.99 22.15
C THR A 94 -9.23 -5.31 21.18
N PHE A 95 -9.95 -6.09 20.36
CA PHE A 95 -10.93 -5.56 19.41
C PHE A 95 -12.13 -4.87 20.10
N CYS A 96 -12.52 -5.35 21.27
CA CYS A 96 -13.60 -4.77 22.09
C CYS A 96 -13.12 -3.67 23.05
N SER A 97 -11.84 -3.29 23.04
CA SER A 97 -11.32 -2.21 23.87
C SER A 97 -11.95 -0.85 23.53
N HIS A 98 -12.18 -0.03 24.55
CA HIS A 98 -12.63 1.36 24.38
C HIS A 98 -11.62 2.25 23.67
N SER A 99 -10.32 1.96 23.84
CA SER A 99 -9.24 2.75 23.26
C SER A 99 -8.99 2.46 21.79
N LEU A 100 -9.53 1.34 21.25
CA LEU A 100 -9.34 0.99 19.86
C LEU A 100 -10.15 1.91 18.93
N GLU A 101 -9.48 2.53 17.99
CA GLU A 101 -10.04 3.52 17.06
C GLU A 101 -9.86 3.11 15.60
N LEU A 102 -8.75 2.42 15.28
CA LEU A 102 -8.30 2.22 13.90
C LEU A 102 -7.91 0.76 13.64
N ILE A 103 -8.39 0.23 12.53
CA ILE A 103 -7.99 -1.08 11.99
C ILE A 103 -7.19 -0.86 10.70
N ILE A 104 -5.98 -1.39 10.64
CA ILE A 104 -5.15 -1.38 9.42
C ILE A 104 -5.01 -2.82 8.94
N SER A 105 -5.11 -3.06 7.62
CA SER A 105 -4.93 -4.40 7.07
C SER A 105 -4.09 -4.43 5.81
N ASN A 106 -3.32 -5.51 5.66
CA ASN A 106 -2.68 -5.91 4.41
C ASN A 106 -2.59 -7.43 4.35
N THR A 107 -3.69 -8.04 3.93
CA THR A 107 -3.88 -9.49 3.90
C THR A 107 -3.61 -10.10 2.53
N THR A 108 -2.95 -9.37 1.63
CA THR A 108 -2.74 -9.61 0.20
C THR A 108 -3.96 -9.24 -0.66
N GLU A 109 -3.75 -9.16 -2.00
CA GLU A 109 -4.82 -8.84 -2.97
C GLU A 109 -6.01 -9.83 -2.91
N ALA A 110 -5.74 -11.10 -2.54
CA ALA A 110 -6.76 -12.13 -2.38
C ALA A 110 -7.41 -12.16 -0.98
N GLY A 111 -6.98 -11.31 -0.05
CA GLY A 111 -7.42 -11.35 1.35
C GLY A 111 -8.80 -10.74 1.56
N ILE A 112 -9.18 -9.73 0.79
CA ILE A 112 -10.52 -9.12 0.84
C ILE A 112 -11.41 -9.85 -0.16
N CYS A 113 -11.98 -10.96 0.27
CA CYS A 113 -12.90 -11.77 -0.52
C CYS A 113 -14.01 -12.37 0.35
N TYR A 114 -15.11 -12.77 -0.29
CA TYR A 114 -16.25 -13.38 0.34
C TYR A 114 -16.32 -14.87 0.00
N ASN A 115 -16.59 -15.71 1.00
CA ASN A 115 -16.86 -17.15 0.83
C ASN A 115 -18.16 -17.51 1.57
N GLY A 116 -19.19 -17.89 0.84
CA GLY A 116 -20.49 -18.25 1.40
C GLY A 116 -20.50 -19.49 2.31
N ASN A 117 -19.38 -20.22 2.38
CA ASN A 117 -19.24 -21.39 3.27
C ASN A 117 -18.62 -21.03 4.64
N ASP A 118 -18.13 -19.80 4.84
CA ASP A 118 -17.58 -19.39 6.14
C ASP A 118 -18.71 -19.28 7.16
N LYS A 119 -18.51 -19.91 8.32
CA LYS A 119 -19.42 -19.87 9.46
C LYS A 119 -18.77 -19.18 10.64
N ALA A 120 -19.54 -18.39 11.39
CA ALA A 120 -19.07 -17.67 12.58
C ALA A 120 -18.44 -18.61 13.63
N GLU A 121 -18.97 -19.82 13.80
CA GLU A 121 -18.49 -20.85 14.72
C GLU A 121 -17.08 -21.37 14.40
N ASN A 122 -16.61 -21.17 13.16
CA ASN A 122 -15.28 -21.57 12.73
C ASN A 122 -14.20 -20.50 12.99
N PHE A 123 -14.57 -19.39 13.64
CA PHE A 123 -13.56 -18.39 14.06
C PHE A 123 -12.49 -19.04 14.96
N PRO A 124 -11.21 -18.74 14.78
CA PRO A 124 -10.59 -17.78 13.86
C PRO A 124 -10.19 -18.34 12.49
N ASN A 125 -10.62 -19.55 12.11
CA ASN A 125 -10.19 -20.24 10.89
C ASN A 125 -11.09 -19.92 9.66
N ILE A 126 -11.47 -18.66 9.50
CA ILE A 126 -12.29 -18.12 8.40
C ILE A 126 -11.54 -17.01 7.67
N LEU A 127 -12.07 -16.55 6.54
CA LEU A 127 -11.46 -15.47 5.76
C LEU A 127 -11.41 -14.15 6.54
N PHE A 128 -10.48 -13.27 6.15
CA PHE A 128 -10.26 -11.99 6.86
C PHE A 128 -11.54 -11.15 7.01
N PRO A 129 -12.35 -10.88 5.98
CA PRO A 129 -13.59 -10.11 6.16
C PRO A 129 -14.61 -10.82 7.09
N ALA A 130 -14.65 -12.16 7.09
CA ALA A 130 -15.46 -12.94 8.02
C ALA A 130 -14.97 -12.77 9.47
N LYS A 131 -13.63 -12.81 9.69
CA LYS A 131 -13.04 -12.52 11.01
C LYS A 131 -13.45 -11.13 11.51
N ILE A 132 -13.34 -10.12 10.64
CA ILE A 132 -13.73 -8.74 10.98
C ILE A 132 -15.22 -8.67 11.30
N THR A 133 -16.09 -9.37 10.55
CA THR A 133 -17.53 -9.41 10.83
C THR A 133 -17.82 -10.01 12.19
N TYR A 134 -17.18 -11.12 12.53
CA TYR A 134 -17.31 -11.76 13.85
C TYR A 134 -16.88 -10.81 14.99
N LEU A 135 -15.70 -10.20 14.85
CA LEU A 135 -15.16 -9.29 15.85
C LEU A 135 -16.00 -8.01 15.99
N LEU A 136 -16.50 -7.46 14.88
CA LEU A 136 -17.42 -6.31 14.90
C LEU A 136 -18.73 -6.66 15.59
N LYS A 137 -19.27 -7.88 15.41
CA LYS A 137 -20.48 -8.31 16.11
C LYS A 137 -20.23 -8.38 17.61
N LYS A 138 -19.12 -8.94 18.06
CA LYS A 138 -18.72 -8.94 19.48
C LYS A 138 -18.62 -7.53 20.05
N ARG A 139 -17.98 -6.61 19.29
CA ARG A 139 -17.84 -5.20 19.68
C ARG A 139 -19.19 -4.49 19.80
N PHE A 140 -20.09 -4.69 18.83
CA PHE A 140 -21.46 -4.17 18.82
C PHE A 140 -22.25 -4.68 20.05
N ASP A 141 -22.22 -5.99 20.29
CA ASP A 141 -22.91 -6.61 21.45
C ASP A 141 -22.37 -6.11 22.80
N SER A 142 -21.12 -5.66 22.82
CA SER A 142 -20.49 -5.05 24.01
C SER A 142 -20.79 -3.55 24.14
N GLY A 143 -21.64 -2.97 23.29
CA GLY A 143 -22.02 -1.55 23.31
C GLY A 143 -20.88 -0.59 23.02
N LYS A 144 -19.89 -1.00 22.19
CA LYS A 144 -18.75 -0.15 21.82
C LYS A 144 -19.03 0.57 20.50
N SER A 145 -18.46 1.77 20.35
CA SER A 145 -18.56 2.58 19.14
C SER A 145 -17.91 1.91 17.93
N GLY A 146 -18.35 2.29 16.72
CA GLY A 146 -17.75 1.83 15.46
C GLY A 146 -16.29 2.23 15.31
N LEU A 147 -15.60 1.61 14.35
CA LEU A 147 -14.17 1.74 14.10
C LEU A 147 -13.91 2.35 12.72
N VAL A 148 -12.69 2.88 12.54
CA VAL A 148 -12.17 3.31 11.24
C VAL A 148 -11.34 2.18 10.63
N PHE A 149 -11.60 1.82 9.37
CA PHE A 149 -10.88 0.80 8.64
C PHE A 149 -10.02 1.42 7.55
N LEU A 150 -8.74 1.10 7.56
CA LEU A 150 -7.72 1.49 6.57
C LEU A 150 -7.11 0.23 5.93
N PRO A 151 -7.81 -0.44 5.02
CA PRO A 151 -7.21 -1.50 4.23
C PRO A 151 -6.18 -0.90 3.28
N VAL A 152 -4.98 -1.51 3.19
CA VAL A 152 -3.93 -1.11 2.25
C VAL A 152 -3.60 -2.20 1.23
N GLU A 153 -4.49 -3.16 1.06
CA GLU A 153 -4.47 -4.14 -0.01
C GLU A 153 -4.53 -3.47 -1.38
N LEU A 154 -3.74 -3.97 -2.35
CA LEU A 154 -3.60 -3.37 -3.69
C LEU A 154 -4.76 -3.72 -4.63
N ILE A 155 -6.00 -3.60 -4.15
CA ILE A 155 -7.22 -3.75 -4.95
C ILE A 155 -7.94 -2.42 -5.11
N GLU A 156 -8.81 -2.32 -6.12
CA GLU A 156 -9.64 -1.12 -6.32
C GLU A 156 -10.71 -1.02 -5.24
N ASN A 157 -10.94 0.22 -4.74
CA ASN A 157 -11.96 0.49 -3.73
C ASN A 157 -11.87 -0.43 -2.51
N ASN A 158 -10.65 -0.70 -2.03
CA ASN A 158 -10.36 -1.68 -0.98
C ASN A 158 -11.21 -1.49 0.28
N GLY A 159 -11.50 -0.28 0.70
CA GLY A 159 -12.39 0.01 1.82
C GLY A 159 -13.84 -0.40 1.54
N ASN A 160 -14.36 -0.01 0.38
CA ASN A 160 -15.72 -0.37 -0.03
C ASN A 160 -15.86 -1.90 -0.20
N GLU A 161 -14.86 -2.57 -0.78
CA GLU A 161 -14.88 -4.03 -0.94
C GLU A 161 -14.86 -4.76 0.41
N LEU A 162 -14.07 -4.26 1.37
CA LEU A 162 -14.09 -4.80 2.74
C LEU A 162 -15.48 -4.61 3.38
N LYS A 163 -16.07 -3.41 3.30
CA LYS A 163 -17.44 -3.14 3.79
C LYS A 163 -18.46 -4.07 3.13
N ASN A 164 -18.39 -4.21 1.81
CA ASN A 164 -19.31 -5.09 1.06
C ASN A 164 -19.22 -6.55 1.51
N CYS A 165 -18.01 -7.06 1.75
CA CYS A 165 -17.81 -8.41 2.28
C CYS A 165 -18.42 -8.57 3.68
N ILE A 166 -18.19 -7.61 4.60
CA ILE A 166 -18.73 -7.62 5.95
C ILE A 166 -20.26 -7.62 5.93
N LEU A 167 -20.89 -6.79 5.11
CA LEU A 167 -22.36 -6.74 4.97
C LEU A 167 -22.93 -8.05 4.37
N LYS A 168 -22.21 -8.70 3.45
CA LYS A 168 -22.59 -10.05 2.95
C LYS A 168 -22.56 -11.09 4.06
N TYR A 169 -21.52 -11.09 4.92
CA TYR A 169 -21.46 -11.99 6.09
C TYR A 169 -22.52 -11.66 7.14
N ALA A 170 -22.80 -10.38 7.40
CA ALA A 170 -23.85 -9.97 8.29
C ALA A 170 -25.23 -10.54 7.88
N LYS A 171 -25.52 -10.54 6.58
CA LYS A 171 -26.73 -11.17 6.01
C LYS A 171 -26.68 -12.68 6.08
N LEU A 172 -25.55 -13.30 5.67
CA LEU A 172 -25.36 -14.75 5.70
C LEU A 172 -25.56 -15.35 7.10
N TRP A 173 -25.08 -14.66 8.12
CA TRP A 173 -25.15 -15.10 9.53
C TRP A 173 -26.37 -14.56 10.27
N ASN A 174 -27.29 -13.86 9.58
CA ASN A 174 -28.52 -13.29 10.16
C ASN A 174 -28.26 -12.44 11.42
N LEU A 175 -27.30 -11.51 11.35
CA LEU A 175 -26.86 -10.72 12.49
C LEU A 175 -27.82 -9.57 12.89
N GLY A 176 -28.89 -9.36 12.12
CA GLY A 176 -29.95 -8.38 12.36
C GLY A 176 -29.67 -6.99 11.76
N ASP A 177 -30.74 -6.22 11.56
CA ASP A 177 -30.69 -4.89 10.92
C ASP A 177 -29.95 -3.85 11.76
N GLU A 178 -30.01 -3.95 13.09
CA GLU A 178 -29.29 -3.05 14.00
C GLU A 178 -27.78 -3.17 13.84
N PHE A 179 -27.26 -4.40 13.68
CA PHE A 179 -25.85 -4.61 13.40
C PHE A 179 -25.45 -4.10 12.00
N ILE A 180 -26.31 -4.33 10.98
CA ILE A 180 -26.07 -3.80 9.64
C ILE A 180 -26.00 -2.26 9.69
N ASN A 181 -26.94 -1.62 10.38
CA ASN A 181 -26.94 -0.16 10.56
C ASN A 181 -25.68 0.34 11.30
N PHE A 182 -25.21 -0.38 12.32
CA PHE A 182 -23.95 -0.08 13.01
C PHE A 182 -22.76 -0.11 12.05
N VAL A 183 -22.65 -1.15 11.17
CA VAL A 183 -21.58 -1.25 10.19
C VAL A 183 -21.66 -0.13 9.15
N GLU A 184 -22.87 0.23 8.71
CA GLU A 184 -23.08 1.23 7.65
C GLU A 184 -22.84 2.66 8.12
N ASN A 185 -23.23 3.00 9.35
CA ASN A 185 -23.32 4.38 9.85
C ASN A 185 -22.34 4.71 10.98
N GLU A 186 -21.89 3.70 11.75
CA GLU A 186 -20.95 3.95 12.83
C GLU A 186 -19.51 3.56 12.51
N CYS A 187 -19.28 2.71 11.50
CA CYS A 187 -17.96 2.39 11.02
C CYS A 187 -17.60 3.22 9.78
N SER A 188 -16.33 3.61 9.67
CA SER A 188 -15.78 4.27 8.48
C SER A 188 -14.87 3.31 7.71
N PHE A 189 -15.05 3.19 6.41
CA PHE A 189 -14.22 2.35 5.54
C PHE A 189 -13.53 3.22 4.50
N CYS A 190 -12.23 3.44 4.67
CA CYS A 190 -11.46 4.33 3.80
C CYS A 190 -10.93 3.56 2.59
N ASN A 191 -11.15 4.08 1.38
CA ASN A 191 -10.39 3.63 0.22
C ASN A 191 -8.98 4.20 0.30
N THR A 192 -7.97 3.38 0.01
CA THR A 192 -6.58 3.80 0.10
C THR A 192 -5.78 3.49 -1.15
N LEU A 193 -4.75 4.30 -1.36
CA LEU A 193 -3.70 4.01 -2.34
C LEU A 193 -2.35 4.25 -1.67
N VAL A 194 -1.52 3.21 -1.65
CA VAL A 194 -0.18 3.25 -1.07
C VAL A 194 0.89 3.11 -2.15
N ASP A 195 2.03 3.76 -1.93
CA ASP A 195 3.19 3.65 -2.80
C ASP A 195 4.49 3.79 -1.99
N ARG A 196 5.23 2.73 -1.87
CA ARG A 196 6.59 2.64 -1.32
C ARG A 196 7.23 1.35 -1.81
N ILE A 197 8.48 1.41 -2.26
CA ILE A 197 9.26 0.21 -2.54
C ILE A 197 9.83 -0.32 -1.23
N VAL A 198 9.42 -1.53 -0.86
CA VAL A 198 9.94 -2.27 0.28
C VAL A 198 10.72 -3.45 -0.28
N THR A 199 12.04 -3.45 -0.09
CA THR A 199 12.93 -4.49 -0.62
C THR A 199 12.88 -5.78 0.20
N GLY A 200 12.27 -5.73 1.39
CA GLY A 200 11.99 -6.88 2.21
C GLY A 200 12.87 -6.98 3.45
N LYS A 201 13.00 -8.21 3.97
CA LYS A 201 13.84 -8.51 5.13
C LYS A 201 15.31 -8.23 4.79
N VAL A 202 16.01 -7.64 5.74
CA VAL A 202 17.45 -7.34 5.65
C VAL A 202 18.14 -7.87 6.91
N GLU A 203 19.40 -8.27 6.78
CA GLU A 203 20.25 -8.53 7.93
C GLU A 203 20.75 -7.20 8.50
N TYR A 204 20.46 -6.98 9.77
CA TYR A 204 20.89 -5.77 10.47
C TYR A 204 21.15 -6.13 11.94
N GLU A 205 22.42 -6.18 12.33
CA GLU A 205 22.86 -6.54 13.69
C GLU A 205 22.16 -7.81 14.19
N SER A 206 21.56 -7.77 15.38
CA SER A 206 20.77 -8.86 15.97
C SER A 206 19.27 -8.78 15.69
N ASP A 207 18.84 -7.84 14.82
CA ASP A 207 17.43 -7.59 14.52
C ASP A 207 16.90 -8.59 13.47
N ALA A 208 16.19 -9.61 13.94
CA ALA A 208 15.56 -10.61 13.07
C ALA A 208 14.37 -10.09 12.28
N CYS A 209 13.84 -8.91 12.62
CA CYS A 209 12.67 -8.29 12.02
C CYS A 209 13.00 -7.03 11.20
N ALA A 210 14.27 -6.67 11.04
CA ALA A 210 14.67 -5.53 10.25
C ALA A 210 14.12 -5.60 8.81
N VAL A 211 13.66 -4.46 8.29
CA VAL A 211 13.14 -4.33 6.93
C VAL A 211 13.80 -3.15 6.22
N SER A 212 14.02 -3.28 4.92
CA SER A 212 14.56 -2.18 4.12
C SER A 212 13.51 -1.65 3.14
N CYS A 213 13.51 -0.33 2.99
CA CYS A 213 12.63 0.35 2.06
C CYS A 213 13.26 1.66 1.54
N GLU A 214 12.67 2.20 0.48
CA GLU A 214 13.01 3.54 0.01
C GLU A 214 12.50 4.63 0.97
N PRO A 215 13.13 5.82 1.00
CA PRO A 215 12.66 6.95 1.82
C PRO A 215 11.33 7.54 1.31
N TYR A 216 11.07 7.46 0.00
CA TYR A 216 9.80 7.89 -0.58
C TYR A 216 8.63 7.07 -0.02
N ALA A 217 7.57 7.74 0.36
CA ALA A 217 6.30 7.13 0.69
C ALA A 217 5.14 7.99 0.17
N SER A 218 4.03 7.36 -0.19
CA SER A 218 2.79 8.06 -0.52
C SER A 218 1.62 7.26 0.01
N PHE A 219 0.73 7.94 0.74
CA PHE A 219 -0.47 7.36 1.31
C PHE A 219 -1.67 8.26 1.02
N ILE A 220 -2.43 7.92 -0.01
CA ILE A 220 -3.65 8.64 -0.37
C ILE A 220 -4.83 7.96 0.33
N ILE A 221 -5.62 8.73 1.06
CA ILE A 221 -6.71 8.23 1.89
C ILE A 221 -8.00 8.95 1.51
N GLU A 222 -8.95 8.23 0.96
CA GLU A 222 -10.32 8.68 0.75
C GLU A 222 -11.10 8.39 2.02
N ALA A 223 -11.35 9.42 2.82
CA ALA A 223 -11.87 9.30 4.17
C ALA A 223 -13.03 10.27 4.41
N ASP A 224 -14.03 9.82 5.18
CA ASP A 224 -15.07 10.67 5.73
C ASP A 224 -14.54 11.56 6.89
N GLU A 225 -15.37 12.46 7.40
CA GLU A 225 -14.97 13.40 8.46
C GLU A 225 -14.62 12.70 9.79
N LYS A 226 -15.26 11.56 10.09
CA LYS A 226 -14.97 10.78 11.29
C LYS A 226 -13.58 10.16 11.21
N ALA A 227 -13.27 9.50 10.10
CA ALA A 227 -11.97 8.91 9.85
C ALA A 227 -10.84 9.95 9.82
N ARG A 228 -11.08 11.14 9.25
CA ARG A 228 -10.09 12.24 9.23
C ARG A 228 -9.68 12.72 10.63
N LYS A 229 -10.56 12.61 11.63
CA LYS A 229 -10.25 12.98 13.01
C LYS A 229 -9.38 11.95 13.72
N VAL A 230 -9.49 10.69 13.33
CA VAL A 230 -8.79 9.55 13.96
C VAL A 230 -7.41 9.30 13.33
N ILE A 231 -7.29 9.51 12.00
CA ILE A 231 -6.07 9.19 11.24
C ILE A 231 -5.01 10.30 11.41
N PRO A 232 -3.85 10.02 12.04
CA PRO A 232 -2.82 11.05 12.29
C PRO A 232 -1.83 11.24 11.13
N PHE A 233 -1.79 10.34 10.15
CA PHE A 233 -0.68 10.19 9.19
C PHE A 233 -0.48 11.40 8.28
N THR A 234 -1.54 12.13 7.96
CA THR A 234 -1.46 13.32 7.09
C THR A 234 -0.75 14.53 7.73
N LYS A 235 -0.45 14.43 9.02
CA LYS A 235 0.23 15.49 9.79
C LYS A 235 1.73 15.28 9.91
N VAL A 236 2.28 14.18 9.40
CA VAL A 236 3.71 13.81 9.58
C VAL A 236 4.59 14.08 8.38
N ASP A 237 4.21 14.86 7.42
CA ASP A 237 5.03 15.25 6.25
C ASP A 237 5.85 14.08 5.63
N MET A 238 5.17 12.97 5.39
CA MET A 238 5.75 11.76 4.78
C MET A 238 4.96 11.32 3.52
N GLY A 239 4.27 12.26 2.85
CA GLY A 239 3.52 12.00 1.65
C GLY A 239 2.14 11.35 1.88
N ALA A 240 1.60 11.40 3.11
CA ALA A 240 0.21 11.04 3.38
C ALA A 240 -0.71 12.24 3.17
N GLN A 241 -1.85 12.01 2.51
CA GLN A 241 -2.85 13.07 2.31
C GLN A 241 -4.26 12.50 2.21
N PHE A 242 -5.23 13.30 2.63
CA PHE A 242 -6.64 13.03 2.35
C PHE A 242 -7.01 13.49 0.95
N ALA A 243 -7.84 12.71 0.28
CA ALA A 243 -8.37 13.03 -1.03
C ALA A 243 -9.89 12.80 -1.07
N ALA A 244 -10.58 13.47 -1.99
CA ALA A 244 -11.99 13.22 -2.26
C ALA A 244 -12.19 11.86 -2.96
N SER A 245 -11.18 11.41 -3.73
CA SER A 245 -11.14 10.10 -4.37
C SER A 245 -9.69 9.66 -4.59
N VAL A 246 -9.42 8.36 -4.42
CA VAL A 246 -8.12 7.76 -4.74
C VAL A 246 -7.92 7.51 -6.24
N LEU A 247 -8.98 7.51 -7.05
CA LEU A 247 -8.94 7.14 -8.47
C LEU A 247 -7.99 8.00 -9.32
N PRO A 248 -7.97 9.35 -9.21
CA PRO A 248 -7.05 10.18 -9.98
C PRO A 248 -5.58 9.87 -9.67
N PHE A 249 -5.27 9.64 -8.40
CA PHE A 249 -3.92 9.29 -7.94
C PHE A 249 -3.50 7.89 -8.42
N ARG A 250 -4.44 6.94 -8.47
CA ARG A 250 -4.22 5.61 -9.04
C ARG A 250 -3.90 5.70 -10.53
N LYS A 251 -4.68 6.46 -11.29
CA LYS A 251 -4.38 6.72 -12.72
C LYS A 251 -3.00 7.33 -12.90
N ARG A 252 -2.66 8.34 -12.08
CA ARG A 252 -1.33 8.97 -12.06
C ARG A 252 -0.23 7.94 -11.82
N LYS A 253 -0.33 7.12 -10.76
CA LYS A 253 0.65 6.08 -10.43
C LYS A 253 0.80 5.07 -11.56
N VAL A 254 -0.30 4.56 -12.09
CA VAL A 254 -0.29 3.55 -13.16
C VAL A 254 0.34 4.10 -14.44
N LYS A 255 -0.04 5.30 -14.86
CA LYS A 255 0.47 5.90 -16.11
C LYS A 255 1.90 6.38 -15.97
N ILE A 256 2.27 7.04 -14.87
CA ILE A 256 3.62 7.60 -14.70
C ILE A 256 4.58 6.52 -14.20
N LEU A 257 4.44 6.01 -12.98
CA LEU A 257 5.42 5.07 -12.40
C LEU A 257 5.47 3.76 -13.20
N ASN A 258 4.32 3.10 -13.31
CA ASN A 258 4.26 1.79 -13.97
C ASN A 258 4.35 1.90 -15.50
N GLY A 259 3.79 2.97 -16.07
CA GLY A 259 3.83 3.24 -17.50
C GLY A 259 5.25 3.52 -18.00
N VAL A 260 5.99 4.40 -17.33
CA VAL A 260 7.38 4.72 -17.72
C VAL A 260 8.28 3.49 -17.58
N HIS A 261 8.15 2.69 -16.52
CA HIS A 261 8.84 1.39 -16.45
C HIS A 261 8.54 0.53 -17.68
N THR A 262 7.25 0.33 -17.97
CA THR A 262 6.84 -0.55 -19.07
C THR A 262 7.25 0.00 -20.43
N MET A 263 7.21 1.31 -20.63
CA MET A 263 7.66 1.99 -21.85
C MET A 263 9.16 1.82 -22.08
N SER A 264 9.96 1.87 -21.01
CA SER A 264 11.42 1.95 -21.13
C SER A 264 12.13 0.60 -21.04
N VAL A 265 11.61 -0.36 -20.27
CA VAL A 265 12.34 -1.58 -19.90
C VAL A 265 12.76 -2.44 -21.09
N LEU A 266 11.85 -2.74 -22.03
CA LEU A 266 12.20 -3.61 -23.16
C LEU A 266 13.03 -2.88 -24.21
N ALA A 267 12.78 -1.58 -24.43
CA ALA A 267 13.63 -0.76 -25.27
C ALA A 267 15.06 -0.67 -24.70
N GLY A 268 15.19 -0.49 -23.38
CA GLY A 268 16.48 -0.47 -22.70
C GLY A 268 17.20 -1.81 -22.73
N TYR A 269 16.47 -2.91 -22.55
CA TYR A 269 17.05 -4.25 -22.67
C TYR A 269 17.58 -4.52 -24.08
N ASN A 270 16.82 -4.19 -25.11
CA ASN A 270 17.24 -4.31 -26.50
C ASN A 270 18.45 -3.40 -26.83
N ALA A 271 18.62 -2.27 -26.14
CA ALA A 271 19.78 -1.40 -26.23
C ALA A 271 21.01 -1.89 -25.42
N GLY A 272 20.89 -3.02 -24.68
CA GLY A 272 21.99 -3.65 -23.95
C GLY A 272 22.08 -3.31 -22.46
N PHE A 273 21.18 -2.48 -21.92
CA PHE A 273 21.13 -2.21 -20.48
C PHE A 273 20.65 -3.43 -19.68
N LYS A 274 21.11 -3.55 -18.44
CA LYS A 274 20.74 -4.66 -17.54
C LYS A 274 19.86 -4.24 -16.38
N ILE A 275 20.08 -3.04 -15.85
CA ILE A 275 19.35 -2.49 -14.70
C ILE A 275 18.78 -1.11 -15.01
N VAL A 276 17.74 -0.72 -14.28
CA VAL A 276 17.02 0.55 -14.47
C VAL A 276 17.94 1.75 -14.26
N ARG A 277 18.80 1.71 -13.24
CA ARG A 277 19.70 2.82 -12.91
C ARG A 277 20.65 3.17 -14.04
N ASP A 278 21.25 2.18 -14.69
CA ASP A 278 22.16 2.42 -15.81
C ASP A 278 21.45 3.07 -16.99
N MET A 279 20.23 2.61 -17.27
CA MET A 279 19.38 3.15 -18.32
C MET A 279 19.00 4.62 -18.09
N VAL A 280 18.66 5.02 -16.86
CA VAL A 280 18.29 6.42 -16.56
C VAL A 280 19.49 7.36 -16.41
N ASN A 281 20.70 6.83 -16.30
CA ASN A 281 21.94 7.59 -16.26
C ASN A 281 22.59 7.77 -17.63
N ASP A 282 22.21 6.99 -18.64
CA ASP A 282 22.62 7.22 -20.02
C ASP A 282 21.89 8.43 -20.61
N GLU A 283 22.62 9.38 -21.17
CA GLU A 283 22.05 10.66 -21.66
C GLU A 283 21.00 10.46 -22.75
N THR A 284 21.26 9.58 -23.70
CA THR A 284 20.36 9.31 -24.84
C THR A 284 19.08 8.63 -24.35
N PHE A 285 19.23 7.61 -23.51
CA PHE A 285 18.09 6.86 -23.01
C PHE A 285 17.27 7.65 -22.00
N LYS A 286 17.91 8.48 -21.18
CA LYS A 286 17.23 9.45 -20.30
C LYS A 286 16.39 10.44 -21.10
N ALA A 287 16.93 10.98 -22.22
CA ALA A 287 16.18 11.86 -23.10
C ALA A 287 14.95 11.16 -23.70
N TYR A 288 15.08 9.88 -24.11
CA TYR A 288 13.97 9.05 -24.55
C TYR A 288 12.89 8.91 -23.47
N ILE A 289 13.29 8.56 -22.23
CA ILE A 289 12.36 8.41 -21.10
C ILE A 289 11.64 9.72 -20.81
N LEU A 290 12.38 10.83 -20.67
CA LEU A 290 11.81 12.14 -20.36
C LEU A 290 10.88 12.65 -21.45
N LYS A 291 11.20 12.38 -22.73
CA LYS A 291 10.33 12.73 -23.84
C LYS A 291 9.00 11.98 -23.79
N GLY A 292 9.02 10.66 -23.63
CA GLY A 292 7.79 9.88 -23.50
C GLY A 292 6.95 10.25 -22.28
N LEU A 293 7.62 10.52 -21.15
CA LEU A 293 6.97 10.95 -19.94
C LEU A 293 6.30 12.33 -20.11
N ASN A 294 7.06 13.36 -20.50
CA ASN A 294 6.59 14.74 -20.49
C ASN A 294 5.66 15.08 -21.67
N GLU A 295 5.99 14.59 -22.88
CA GLU A 295 5.27 14.98 -24.11
C GLU A 295 4.11 14.02 -24.46
N GLU A 296 4.10 12.79 -23.90
CA GLU A 296 3.09 11.80 -24.28
C GLU A 296 2.26 11.32 -23.06
N ILE A 297 2.89 10.89 -21.97
CA ILE A 297 2.17 10.32 -20.82
C ILE A 297 1.47 11.42 -20.00
N LEU A 298 2.21 12.45 -19.55
CA LEU A 298 1.64 13.51 -18.71
C LEU A 298 0.50 14.25 -19.40
N GLU A 299 0.57 14.43 -20.71
CA GLU A 299 -0.47 15.06 -21.52
C GLU A 299 -1.81 14.30 -21.54
N THR A 300 -1.83 13.04 -21.08
CA THR A 300 -3.03 12.18 -21.03
C THR A 300 -3.65 12.08 -19.64
N ILE A 301 -3.15 12.84 -18.66
CA ILE A 301 -3.63 12.78 -17.28
C ILE A 301 -4.29 14.10 -16.92
N ASP A 302 -5.56 14.03 -16.52
CA ASP A 302 -6.35 15.19 -16.09
C ASP A 302 -6.16 15.39 -14.57
N LEU A 303 -5.03 15.99 -14.21
CA LEU A 303 -4.68 16.44 -12.86
C LEU A 303 -3.87 17.72 -12.96
N ASP A 304 -3.74 18.40 -11.84
CA ASP A 304 -2.92 19.61 -11.73
C ASP A 304 -1.48 19.34 -12.24
N LYS A 305 -0.99 20.24 -13.11
CA LYS A 305 0.28 20.07 -13.82
C LYS A 305 1.48 20.05 -12.87
N GLU A 306 1.43 20.83 -11.81
CA GLU A 306 2.50 20.93 -10.81
C GLU A 306 2.61 19.61 -10.01
N GLN A 307 1.47 19.06 -9.60
CA GLN A 307 1.41 17.74 -8.94
C GLN A 307 1.89 16.62 -9.85
N LEU A 308 1.56 16.66 -11.14
CA LEU A 308 2.04 15.67 -12.12
C LEU A 308 3.54 15.75 -12.31
N THR A 309 4.09 16.96 -12.46
CA THR A 309 5.52 17.18 -12.67
C THR A 309 6.33 16.76 -11.44
N SER A 310 5.87 17.13 -10.24
CA SER A 310 6.51 16.73 -8.99
C SER A 310 6.54 15.21 -8.82
N PHE A 311 5.41 14.54 -9.09
CA PHE A 311 5.37 13.09 -9.04
C PHE A 311 6.26 12.43 -10.10
N ALA A 312 6.30 12.95 -11.32
CA ALA A 312 7.16 12.47 -12.39
C ALA A 312 8.65 12.58 -12.02
N GLN A 313 9.06 13.70 -11.41
CA GLN A 313 10.42 13.89 -10.91
C GLN A 313 10.76 12.87 -9.83
N SER A 314 9.87 12.64 -8.86
CA SER A 314 10.07 11.62 -7.82
C SER A 314 10.25 10.22 -8.40
N VAL A 315 9.53 9.89 -9.48
CA VAL A 315 9.67 8.59 -10.17
C VAL A 315 11.07 8.44 -10.81
N ILE A 316 11.57 9.48 -11.48
CA ILE A 316 12.93 9.44 -12.06
C ILE A 316 14.01 9.34 -10.96
N GLU A 317 13.83 10.03 -9.85
CA GLU A 317 14.72 9.90 -8.68
C GLU A 317 14.75 8.46 -8.14
N ARG A 318 13.57 7.84 -7.99
CA ARG A 318 13.42 6.44 -7.52
C ARG A 318 14.07 5.46 -8.48
N PHE A 319 13.98 5.68 -9.80
CA PHE A 319 14.66 4.86 -10.80
C PHE A 319 16.19 4.97 -10.71
N ASN A 320 16.70 6.10 -10.25
CA ASN A 320 18.12 6.34 -10.01
C ASN A 320 18.57 6.02 -8.57
N ASN A 321 17.88 5.10 -7.88
CA ASN A 321 18.25 4.67 -6.53
C ASN A 321 19.58 3.89 -6.56
N PRO A 322 20.65 4.36 -5.86
CA PRO A 322 21.95 3.72 -5.89
C PRO A 322 22.02 2.39 -5.14
N PHE A 323 21.03 2.09 -4.30
CA PHE A 323 21.00 0.90 -3.46
C PHE A 323 20.21 -0.27 -4.06
N ILE A 324 19.54 -0.07 -5.21
CA ILE A 324 18.70 -1.09 -5.85
C ILE A 324 19.17 -1.36 -7.27
N ASP A 325 19.62 -2.57 -7.54
CA ASP A 325 19.90 -3.07 -8.89
C ASP A 325 18.66 -3.73 -9.48
N HIS A 326 17.69 -2.89 -9.90
CA HIS A 326 16.43 -3.36 -10.44
C HIS A 326 16.63 -3.88 -11.87
N LYS A 327 16.68 -5.21 -12.02
CA LYS A 327 16.97 -5.85 -13.30
C LYS A 327 15.82 -5.68 -14.28
N LEU A 328 16.14 -5.30 -15.51
CA LEU A 328 15.16 -5.10 -16.58
C LEU A 328 14.39 -6.38 -16.91
N LEU A 329 15.04 -7.55 -16.86
CA LEU A 329 14.39 -8.84 -17.10
C LEU A 329 13.36 -9.20 -16.03
N ASP A 330 13.60 -8.86 -14.75
CA ASP A 330 12.63 -9.12 -13.68
C ASP A 330 11.37 -8.25 -13.88
N ILE A 331 11.55 -7.02 -14.38
CA ILE A 331 10.45 -6.13 -14.73
C ILE A 331 9.72 -6.59 -15.99
N SER A 332 10.42 -7.24 -16.92
CA SER A 332 9.87 -7.66 -18.22
C SER A 332 8.83 -8.79 -18.13
N LEU A 333 8.75 -9.49 -17.01
CA LEU A 333 7.76 -10.55 -16.81
C LEU A 333 6.34 -10.05 -17.09
N ASN A 334 5.58 -10.81 -17.91
CA ASN A 334 4.23 -10.46 -18.34
C ASN A 334 4.13 -9.11 -19.09
N SER A 335 5.13 -8.76 -19.91
CA SER A 335 5.24 -7.46 -20.58
C SER A 335 4.04 -7.13 -21.45
N VAL A 336 3.44 -8.09 -22.15
CA VAL A 336 2.24 -7.86 -22.98
C VAL A 336 1.07 -7.38 -22.13
N ALA A 337 0.77 -8.09 -21.04
CA ALA A 337 -0.30 -7.70 -20.13
C ALA A 337 -0.02 -6.35 -19.45
N LYS A 338 1.24 -6.12 -19.05
CA LYS A 338 1.69 -4.85 -18.47
C LYS A 338 1.56 -3.70 -19.46
N PHE A 339 1.97 -3.89 -20.73
CA PHE A 339 1.84 -2.84 -21.75
C PHE A 339 0.37 -2.48 -21.98
N LYS A 340 -0.50 -3.50 -22.09
CA LYS A 340 -1.95 -3.31 -22.23
C LYS A 340 -2.54 -2.51 -21.07
N ALA A 341 -2.17 -2.83 -19.84
CA ALA A 341 -2.74 -2.21 -18.64
C ALA A 341 -2.15 -0.83 -18.32
N ARG A 342 -0.92 -0.50 -18.77
CA ARG A 342 -0.14 0.66 -18.29
C ARG A 342 0.20 1.68 -19.37
N CYS A 343 0.47 1.22 -20.61
CA CYS A 343 0.88 2.08 -21.72
C CYS A 343 -0.22 2.29 -22.76
N LEU A 344 -1.01 1.25 -23.05
CA LEU A 344 -2.04 1.32 -24.09
C LEU A 344 -3.10 2.39 -23.80
N CYS A 345 -3.49 2.56 -22.54
CA CYS A 345 -4.43 3.63 -22.17
C CYS A 345 -3.86 5.02 -22.46
N SER A 346 -2.57 5.27 -22.12
CA SER A 346 -1.92 6.55 -22.47
C SER A 346 -1.77 6.72 -23.97
N TYR A 347 -1.47 5.65 -24.71
CA TYR A 347 -1.40 5.68 -26.18
C TYR A 347 -2.74 6.11 -26.80
N LEU A 348 -3.83 5.47 -26.40
CA LEU A 348 -5.16 5.75 -26.93
C LEU A 348 -5.65 7.16 -26.53
N ASP A 349 -5.45 7.57 -25.29
CA ASP A 349 -5.81 8.90 -24.81
C ASP A 349 -5.04 9.99 -25.55
N TYR A 350 -3.74 9.77 -25.81
CA TYR A 350 -2.91 10.69 -26.63
C TYR A 350 -3.44 10.78 -28.06
N TYR A 351 -3.71 9.63 -28.69
CA TYR A 351 -4.26 9.59 -30.06
C TYR A 351 -5.60 10.31 -30.15
N ASN A 352 -6.50 10.08 -29.18
CA ASN A 352 -7.80 10.74 -29.14
C ASN A 352 -7.68 12.26 -28.94
N LYS A 353 -6.71 12.70 -28.12
CA LYS A 353 -6.47 14.13 -27.84
C LYS A 353 -5.83 14.88 -29.01
N PHE A 354 -4.87 14.27 -29.69
CA PHE A 354 -4.01 14.96 -30.67
C PHE A 354 -4.19 14.50 -32.13
N GLY A 355 -4.99 13.46 -32.40
CA GLY A 355 -5.23 12.92 -33.75
C GLY A 355 -4.00 12.27 -34.41
N LYS A 356 -2.94 11.97 -33.64
CA LYS A 356 -1.69 11.38 -34.12
C LYS A 356 -1.13 10.37 -33.12
N ALA A 357 -0.42 9.38 -33.64
CA ALA A 357 0.22 8.36 -32.78
C ALA A 357 1.36 8.96 -31.94
N PRO A 358 1.47 8.62 -30.64
CA PRO A 358 2.57 9.01 -29.78
C PRO A 358 3.83 8.25 -30.22
N LYS A 359 4.93 8.98 -30.52
CA LYS A 359 6.12 8.39 -31.13
C LYS A 359 6.90 7.49 -30.17
N VAL A 360 7.05 7.91 -28.91
CA VAL A 360 7.83 7.20 -27.90
C VAL A 360 7.09 5.94 -27.44
N LEU A 361 5.79 6.03 -27.19
CA LEU A 361 4.96 4.86 -26.87
C LEU A 361 4.85 3.88 -28.04
N SER A 362 4.85 4.36 -29.31
CA SER A 362 4.92 3.51 -30.50
C SER A 362 6.27 2.77 -30.60
N PHE A 363 7.38 3.45 -30.30
CA PHE A 363 8.70 2.83 -30.24
C PHE A 363 8.80 1.79 -29.11
N ALA A 364 8.22 2.09 -27.94
CA ALA A 364 8.13 1.13 -26.84
C ALA A 364 7.33 -0.14 -27.25
N PHE A 365 6.25 0.04 -28.01
CA PHE A 365 5.48 -1.09 -28.55
C PHE A 365 6.29 -1.91 -29.56
N ALA A 366 7.05 -1.26 -30.46
CA ALA A 366 7.97 -1.96 -31.33
C ALA A 366 9.05 -2.73 -30.56
N GLY A 367 9.58 -2.15 -29.47
CA GLY A 367 10.50 -2.82 -28.56
C GLY A 367 9.90 -4.08 -27.90
N LEU A 368 8.61 -4.04 -27.56
CA LEU A 368 7.87 -5.20 -27.05
C LEU A 368 7.78 -6.30 -28.12
N ILE A 369 7.45 -5.95 -29.37
CA ILE A 369 7.36 -6.93 -30.47
C ILE A 369 8.73 -7.56 -30.74
N ASN A 370 9.80 -6.75 -30.74
CA ASN A 370 11.16 -7.23 -31.00
C ASN A 370 11.71 -8.16 -29.90
N PHE A 371 11.18 -8.06 -28.69
CA PHE A 371 11.60 -8.89 -27.56
C PHE A 371 11.03 -10.32 -27.63
N TYR A 372 9.87 -10.52 -28.25
CA TYR A 372 9.21 -11.83 -28.44
C TYR A 372 9.39 -12.38 -29.85
#